data_915a093116d5738f08f8054f3735365c
#
_entry.id   915a093116d5738f08f8054f3735365c
#
_cell.length_a   1.000
_cell.length_b   1.000
_cell.length_c   1.000
_cell.angle_alpha   90.00
_cell.angle_beta   90.00
_cell.angle_gamma   90.00
#
_symmetry.space_group_name_H-M   'P 1'
#
loop_
_entity.id
_entity.type
_entity.pdbx_description
1 polymer ?
#
loop_
_entity_poly.entity_id
_entity_poly.type
_entity_poly.pdbx_seq_one_letter_code
_entity_poly.pdbx_strand_id
1 'polypeptide(L)'
;WNSKWFDVALEESSEVKVGDRIVRIVSAPFFVALKVEAFEDRGEGDFISSTDFEDISCLFNGREAIVDEIASSERLRGFLAGKFAAYLLQPELEDAVEGFVQTEDDPDLRKRLVLGRFRAVANLMTVAGQA
;
A
#
# COMPACT_ATOMS: atom_id res chain seq x y z
N TRP A 1 -1.17 -17.99 7.51
CA TRP A 1 -1.40 -17.03 6.45
C TRP A 1 -0.83 -17.54 5.13
N ASN A 2 -1.70 -17.71 4.14
CA ASN A 2 -1.33 -18.11 2.78
C ASN A 2 -1.34 -16.88 1.88
N SER A 3 -0.16 -16.42 1.50
CA SER A 3 -0.06 -15.24 0.64
C SER A 3 -0.19 -15.63 -0.83
N LYS A 4 -1.11 -15.01 -1.52
CA LYS A 4 -1.27 -15.10 -2.97
C LYS A 4 -0.08 -14.48 -3.70
N TRP A 5 0.53 -13.45 -3.13
CA TRP A 5 1.54 -12.64 -3.81
C TRP A 5 2.97 -12.91 -3.38
N PHE A 6 3.17 -13.74 -2.35
CA PHE A 6 4.51 -13.95 -1.79
C PHE A 6 5.50 -14.48 -2.80
N ASP A 7 5.13 -15.55 -3.52
CA ASP A 7 6.03 -16.17 -4.49
C ASP A 7 6.33 -15.23 -5.66
N VAL A 8 5.33 -14.51 -6.15
CA VAL A 8 5.52 -13.53 -7.23
C VAL A 8 6.40 -12.38 -6.77
N ALA A 9 6.21 -11.94 -5.52
CA ALA A 9 7.05 -10.89 -4.94
C ALA A 9 8.52 -11.30 -4.90
N LEU A 10 8.79 -12.56 -4.54
CA LEU A 10 10.15 -13.08 -4.55
C LEU A 10 10.73 -13.16 -5.96
N GLU A 11 9.94 -13.64 -6.93
CA GLU A 11 10.37 -13.72 -8.33
C GLU A 11 10.76 -12.35 -8.89
N GLU A 12 10.01 -11.32 -8.55
CA GLU A 12 10.23 -9.96 -9.04
C GLU A 12 11.10 -9.12 -8.11
N SER A 13 11.64 -9.71 -7.05
CA SER A 13 12.53 -9.00 -6.14
C SER A 13 13.90 -8.78 -6.77
N SER A 14 14.61 -7.76 -6.27
CA SER A 14 15.97 -7.45 -6.69
C SER A 14 16.96 -7.95 -5.65
N GLU A 15 18.09 -8.49 -6.12
CA GLU A 15 19.18 -8.84 -5.24
C GLU A 15 20.11 -7.64 -5.06
N VAL A 16 20.40 -7.32 -3.81
CA VAL A 16 21.30 -6.22 -3.46
C VAL A 16 22.36 -6.76 -2.51
N LYS A 17 23.61 -6.44 -2.81
CA LYS A 17 24.72 -6.84 -1.95
C LYS A 17 24.91 -5.79 -0.86
N VAL A 18 24.84 -6.24 0.40
CA VAL A 18 25.05 -5.40 1.57
C VAL A 18 26.19 -6.04 2.38
N GLY A 19 27.39 -5.48 2.28
CA GLY A 19 28.59 -6.09 2.85
C GLY A 19 28.83 -7.47 2.22
N ASP A 20 28.87 -8.52 3.04
CA ASP A 20 29.06 -9.91 2.60
C ASP A 20 27.75 -10.64 2.32
N ARG A 21 26.61 -9.95 2.46
CA ARG A 21 25.30 -10.58 2.34
C ARG A 21 24.61 -10.15 1.05
N ILE A 22 23.86 -11.10 0.49
CA ILE A 22 22.94 -10.82 -0.61
C ILE A 22 21.55 -10.72 0.00
N VAL A 23 20.87 -9.59 -0.20
CA VAL A 23 19.55 -9.32 0.34
C VAL A 23 18.57 -9.17 -0.82
N ARG A 24 17.40 -9.76 -0.70
CA ARG A 24 16.34 -9.57 -1.68
C ARG A 24 15.46 -8.40 -1.26
N ILE A 25 15.26 -7.47 -2.18
CA ILE A 25 14.41 -6.30 -1.95
C ILE A 25 13.15 -6.46 -2.79
N VAL A 26 12.02 -6.50 -2.10
CA VAL A 26 10.70 -6.57 -2.72
C VAL A 26 10.33 -5.16 -3.21
N SER A 27 9.75 -5.06 -4.41
CA SER A 27 9.32 -3.78 -4.93
C SER A 27 8.20 -3.17 -4.08
N ALA A 28 8.07 -1.84 -4.13
CA ALA A 28 7.06 -1.15 -3.34
C ALA A 28 5.63 -1.63 -3.61
N PRO A 29 5.19 -1.83 -4.87
CA PRO A 29 3.85 -2.38 -5.10
C PRO A 29 3.62 -3.75 -4.47
N PHE A 30 4.61 -4.66 -4.54
CA PHE A 30 4.48 -5.96 -3.91
C PHE A 30 4.50 -5.88 -2.40
N PHE A 31 5.28 -4.96 -1.83
CA PHE A 31 5.24 -4.69 -0.39
C PHE A 31 3.81 -4.31 0.04
N VAL A 32 3.17 -3.41 -0.71
CA VAL A 32 1.80 -3.01 -0.42
C VAL A 32 0.84 -4.21 -0.50
N ALA A 33 0.96 -5.02 -1.56
CA ALA A 33 0.09 -6.18 -1.73
C ALA A 33 0.24 -7.18 -0.57
N LEU A 34 1.47 -7.44 -0.13
CA LEU A 34 1.71 -8.33 1.00
C LEU A 34 1.15 -7.76 2.30
N LYS A 35 1.28 -6.46 2.51
CA LYS A 35 0.72 -5.80 3.70
C LYS A 35 -0.82 -5.77 3.67
N VAL A 36 -1.42 -5.59 2.50
CA VAL A 36 -2.87 -5.69 2.33
C VAL A 36 -3.34 -7.10 2.71
N GLU A 37 -2.67 -8.14 2.21
CA GLU A 37 -3.03 -9.51 2.55
C GLU A 37 -2.90 -9.77 4.05
N ALA A 38 -1.81 -9.31 4.66
CA ALA A 38 -1.60 -9.47 6.10
C ALA A 38 -2.66 -8.72 6.90
N PHE A 39 -3.00 -7.51 6.49
CA PHE A 39 -4.05 -6.72 7.13
C PHE A 39 -5.40 -7.43 7.09
N GLU A 40 -5.76 -8.01 5.95
CA GLU A 40 -7.05 -8.70 5.82
C GLU A 40 -7.07 -10.02 6.56
N ASP A 41 -5.94 -10.69 6.69
CA ASP A 41 -5.85 -11.96 7.38
C ASP A 41 -5.90 -11.79 8.91
N ARG A 42 -5.18 -10.80 9.46
CA ARG A 42 -5.03 -10.67 10.91
C ARG A 42 -5.47 -9.34 11.51
N GLY A 43 -5.81 -8.38 10.66
CA GLY A 43 -6.23 -7.04 11.12
C GLY A 43 -7.69 -6.95 11.50
N GLU A 44 -8.51 -7.92 11.13
CA GLU A 44 -9.95 -8.00 11.43
C GLU A 44 -10.72 -6.73 11.07
N GLY A 45 -10.26 -6.01 10.03
CA GLY A 45 -10.88 -4.76 9.60
C GLY A 45 -10.56 -3.55 10.46
N ASP A 46 -9.67 -3.68 11.43
CA ASP A 46 -9.31 -2.60 12.33
C ASP A 46 -8.15 -1.77 11.75
N PHE A 47 -8.48 -0.72 11.03
CA PHE A 47 -7.49 0.18 10.43
C PHE A 47 -6.63 0.88 11.47
N ILE A 48 -7.22 1.22 12.61
CA ILE A 48 -6.56 2.07 13.62
C ILE A 48 -5.47 1.30 14.35
N SER A 49 -5.70 0.04 14.69
CA SER A 49 -4.78 -0.77 15.47
C SER A 49 -3.85 -1.66 14.65
N SER A 50 -4.02 -1.69 13.32
CA SER A 50 -3.24 -2.58 12.47
C SER A 50 -1.86 -2.01 12.18
N THR A 51 -0.82 -2.74 12.55
CA THR A 51 0.55 -2.39 12.18
C THR A 51 0.78 -2.54 10.68
N ASP A 52 0.08 -3.48 10.05
CA ASP A 52 0.18 -3.66 8.59
C ASP A 52 -0.40 -2.46 7.85
N PHE A 53 -1.53 -1.94 8.32
CA PHE A 53 -2.12 -0.77 7.70
C PHE A 53 -1.31 0.51 8.00
N GLU A 54 -0.70 0.58 9.18
CA GLU A 54 0.25 1.65 9.48
C GLU A 54 1.43 1.64 8.51
N ASP A 55 1.97 0.47 8.22
CA ASP A 55 3.09 0.33 7.27
C ASP A 55 2.68 0.78 5.87
N ILE A 56 1.46 0.43 5.43
CA ILE A 56 0.92 0.89 4.15
C ILE A 56 0.84 2.42 4.14
N SER A 57 0.28 3.00 5.20
CA SER A 57 0.11 4.45 5.30
C SER A 57 1.45 5.18 5.31
N CYS A 58 2.44 4.65 6.02
CA CYS A 58 3.79 5.22 6.06
C CYS A 58 4.45 5.19 4.69
N LEU A 59 4.29 4.10 3.95
CA LEU A 59 4.83 4.01 2.60
C LEU A 59 4.17 5.02 1.67
N PHE A 60 2.84 5.14 1.72
CA PHE A 60 2.11 6.11 0.90
C PHE A 60 2.43 7.56 1.29
N ASN A 61 2.76 7.79 2.55
CA ASN A 61 3.19 9.12 3.01
C ASN A 61 4.57 9.48 2.48
N GLY A 62 5.51 8.55 2.52
CA GLY A 62 6.91 8.83 2.24
C GLY A 62 7.38 8.58 0.81
N ARG A 63 6.62 7.85 -0.01
CA ARG A 63 7.06 7.47 -1.35
C ARG A 63 6.20 8.11 -2.42
N GLU A 64 6.67 9.22 -2.99
CA GLU A 64 5.92 9.98 -3.98
C GLU A 64 5.56 9.16 -5.22
N ALA A 65 6.43 8.23 -5.62
CA ALA A 65 6.25 7.45 -6.83
C ALA A 65 5.31 6.26 -6.66
N ILE A 66 4.76 6.02 -5.46
CA ILE A 66 4.02 4.78 -5.18
C ILE A 66 2.83 4.58 -6.13
N VAL A 67 2.07 5.63 -6.42
CA VAL A 67 0.90 5.53 -7.30
C VAL A 67 1.32 5.13 -8.71
N ASP A 68 2.36 5.77 -9.25
CA ASP A 68 2.87 5.46 -10.59
C ASP A 68 3.46 4.06 -10.65
N GLU A 69 4.13 3.64 -9.60
CA GLU A 69 4.69 2.29 -9.52
C GLU A 69 3.59 1.22 -9.53
N ILE A 70 2.51 1.45 -8.77
CA ILE A 70 1.36 0.54 -8.77
C ILE A 70 0.68 0.55 -10.12
N ALA A 71 0.50 1.74 -10.73
CA ALA A 71 -0.11 1.87 -12.04
C ALA A 71 0.65 1.09 -13.11
N SER A 72 1.97 1.01 -12.98
CA SER A 72 2.84 0.31 -13.92
C SER A 72 2.88 -1.21 -13.69
N SER A 73 2.32 -1.69 -12.60
CA SER A 73 2.31 -3.11 -12.28
C SER A 73 1.05 -3.77 -12.82
N GLU A 74 1.16 -4.47 -13.95
CA GLU A 74 0.03 -5.16 -14.57
C GLU A 74 -0.60 -6.19 -13.63
N ARG A 75 0.23 -6.85 -12.82
CA ARG A 75 -0.24 -7.91 -11.92
C ARG A 75 -0.99 -7.37 -10.71
N LEU A 76 -0.60 -6.20 -10.19
CA LEU A 76 -1.12 -5.68 -8.92
C LEU A 76 -2.12 -4.55 -9.08
N ARG A 77 -2.12 -3.87 -10.21
CA ARG A 77 -2.94 -2.69 -10.43
C ARG A 77 -4.42 -2.93 -10.11
N GLY A 78 -4.99 -3.97 -10.68
CA GLY A 78 -6.40 -4.29 -10.46
C GLY A 78 -6.69 -4.73 -9.02
N PHE A 79 -5.83 -5.58 -8.47
CA PHE A 79 -5.97 -6.06 -7.11
C PHE A 79 -5.96 -4.89 -6.10
N LEU A 80 -4.96 -4.03 -6.20
CA LEU A 80 -4.83 -2.92 -5.27
C LEU A 80 -5.91 -1.85 -5.47
N ALA A 81 -6.27 -1.57 -6.73
CA ALA A 81 -7.36 -0.62 -6.99
C ALA A 81 -8.65 -1.06 -6.32
N GLY A 82 -9.00 -2.34 -6.43
CA GLY A 82 -10.20 -2.88 -5.77
C GLY A 82 -10.13 -2.78 -4.26
N LYS A 83 -8.98 -3.09 -3.67
CA LYS A 83 -8.80 -3.03 -2.22
C LYS A 83 -8.93 -1.60 -1.70
N PHE A 84 -8.24 -0.66 -2.32
CA PHE A 84 -8.29 0.74 -1.86
C PHE A 84 -9.66 1.37 -2.10
N ALA A 85 -10.36 0.99 -3.18
CA ALA A 85 -11.74 1.44 -3.38
C ALA A 85 -12.63 1.00 -2.22
N ALA A 86 -12.49 -0.25 -1.76
CA ALA A 86 -13.24 -0.77 -0.62
C ALA A 86 -12.84 -0.05 0.69
N TYR A 87 -11.55 0.18 0.90
CA TYR A 87 -11.08 0.85 2.12
C TYR A 87 -11.61 2.28 2.23
N LEU A 88 -11.68 2.99 1.11
CA LEU A 88 -12.19 4.37 1.10
C LEU A 88 -13.65 4.49 1.49
N LEU A 89 -14.39 3.38 1.45
CA LEU A 89 -15.78 3.35 1.91
C LEU A 89 -15.90 3.15 3.43
N GLN A 90 -14.80 2.83 4.10
CA GLN A 90 -14.82 2.57 5.54
C GLN A 90 -14.69 3.86 6.33
N PRO A 91 -15.60 4.11 7.29
CA PRO A 91 -15.59 5.38 8.02
C PRO A 91 -14.35 5.59 8.89
N GLU A 92 -13.69 4.51 9.33
CA GLU A 92 -12.52 4.60 10.20
C GLU A 92 -11.23 4.94 9.45
N LEU A 93 -11.24 4.89 8.12
CA LEU A 93 -10.01 5.07 7.34
C LEU A 93 -9.35 6.43 7.58
N GLU A 94 -10.13 7.49 7.53
CA GLU A 94 -9.59 8.84 7.74
C GLU A 94 -8.98 9.00 9.12
N ASP A 95 -9.65 8.49 10.15
CA ASP A 95 -9.15 8.56 11.52
C ASP A 95 -7.85 7.79 11.68
N ALA A 96 -7.75 6.62 11.04
CA ALA A 96 -6.54 5.81 11.08
C ALA A 96 -5.36 6.56 10.45
N VAL A 97 -5.55 7.10 9.25
CA VAL A 97 -4.50 7.86 8.56
C VAL A 97 -4.10 9.09 9.38
N GLU A 98 -5.08 9.81 9.92
CA GLU A 98 -4.80 10.97 10.76
C GLU A 98 -3.89 10.62 11.93
N GLY A 99 -4.17 9.50 12.60
CA GLY A 99 -3.34 9.03 13.71
C GLY A 99 -1.92 8.68 13.29
N PHE A 100 -1.76 8.05 12.15
CA PHE A 100 -0.44 7.61 11.66
C PHE A 100 0.46 8.78 11.25
N VAL A 101 -0.11 9.89 10.81
CA VAL A 101 0.68 11.06 10.38
C VAL A 101 0.73 12.17 11.44
N GLN A 102 0.22 11.92 12.64
CA GLN A 102 0.06 12.95 13.67
C GLN A 102 1.38 13.59 14.10
N THR A 103 2.48 12.84 14.05
CA THR A 103 3.81 13.34 14.44
C THR A 103 4.57 13.99 13.29
N GLU A 104 4.01 14.03 12.09
CA GLU A 104 4.64 14.66 10.94
C GLU A 104 4.54 16.19 11.04
N ASP A 105 5.42 16.87 10.32
CA ASP A 105 5.27 18.31 10.10
C ASP A 105 4.04 18.51 9.21
N ASP A 106 3.14 19.39 9.60
CA ASP A 106 1.89 19.63 8.89
C ASP A 106 1.06 18.35 8.69
N PRO A 107 0.52 17.77 9.79
CA PRO A 107 -0.24 16.51 9.71
C PRO A 107 -1.45 16.58 8.79
N ASP A 108 -2.12 17.72 8.69
CA ASP A 108 -3.30 17.87 7.82
C ASP A 108 -2.92 17.72 6.35
N LEU A 109 -1.80 18.30 5.95
CA LEU A 109 -1.30 18.14 4.59
C LEU A 109 -0.94 16.68 4.32
N ARG A 110 -0.26 16.03 5.26
CA ARG A 110 0.14 14.64 5.12
C ARG A 110 -1.07 13.71 5.01
N LYS A 111 -2.07 13.93 5.84
CA LYS A 111 -3.34 13.17 5.75
C LYS A 111 -3.95 13.30 4.36
N ARG A 112 -4.06 14.52 3.84
CA ARG A 112 -4.63 14.75 2.51
C ARG A 112 -3.82 14.10 1.41
N LEU A 113 -2.49 14.13 1.52
CA LEU A 113 -1.62 13.47 0.54
C LEU A 113 -1.81 11.96 0.54
N VAL A 114 -1.84 11.33 1.71
CA VAL A 114 -2.02 9.87 1.81
C VAL A 114 -3.38 9.47 1.26
N LEU A 115 -4.45 10.13 1.71
CA LEU A 115 -5.81 9.83 1.22
C LEU A 115 -5.94 10.08 -0.27
N GLY A 116 -5.32 11.15 -0.78
CA GLY A 116 -5.31 11.45 -2.21
C GLY A 116 -4.62 10.36 -3.02
N ARG A 117 -3.52 9.81 -2.51
CA ARG A 117 -2.81 8.72 -3.16
C ARG A 117 -3.61 7.42 -3.11
N PHE A 118 -4.32 7.15 -2.01
CA PHE A 118 -5.25 6.01 -1.93
C PHE A 118 -6.35 6.13 -3.00
N ARG A 119 -6.92 7.32 -3.16
CA ARG A 119 -7.94 7.57 -4.20
C ARG A 119 -7.37 7.39 -5.59
N ALA A 120 -6.15 7.83 -5.82
CA ALA A 120 -5.50 7.67 -7.11
C ALA A 120 -5.32 6.19 -7.46
N VAL A 121 -4.92 5.35 -6.50
CA VAL A 121 -4.83 3.91 -6.71
C VAL A 121 -6.21 3.31 -6.98
N ALA A 122 -7.22 3.68 -6.19
CA ALA A 122 -8.59 3.19 -6.39
C ALA A 122 -9.11 3.52 -7.80
N ASN A 123 -8.74 4.67 -8.33
CA ASN A 123 -9.19 5.11 -9.64
C ASN A 123 -8.45 4.44 -10.81
N LEU A 124 -7.41 3.67 -10.57
CA LEU A 124 -6.68 2.99 -11.63
C LEU A 124 -7.55 2.00 -12.40
N MET A 125 -8.49 1.35 -11.73
CA MET A 125 -9.42 0.45 -12.39
C MET A 125 -10.38 1.20 -13.32
N THR A 126 -10.84 2.38 -12.91
CA THR A 126 -11.72 3.20 -13.73
C THR A 126 -11.02 3.60 -15.04
N VAL A 127 -9.77 4.05 -14.94
CA VAL A 127 -8.96 4.40 -16.10
C VAL A 127 -8.74 3.18 -17.00
N ALA A 128 -8.38 2.04 -16.41
CA ALA A 128 -8.17 0.81 -17.15
C ALA A 128 -9.45 0.31 -17.81
N GLY A 129 -10.60 0.47 -17.13
CA GLY A 129 -11.90 0.07 -17.65
C GLY A 129 -12.41 0.91 -18.81
N GLN A 130 -11.86 2.12 -18.98
CA GLN A 130 -12.22 3.02 -20.07
C GLN A 130 -11.42 2.77 -21.34
N ALA A 131 -10.36 2.02 -21.22
CA ALA A 131 -9.55 1.65 -22.37
C ALA A 131 -10.21 0.52 -23.16
#